data_f077a695a9edb0cbcb529442574f4a27
#
_entry.id   f077a695a9edb0cbcb529442574f4a27
#
_cell.length_a   1.000
_cell.length_b   1.000
_cell.length_c   1.000
_cell.angle_alpha   90.00
_cell.angle_beta   90.00
_cell.angle_gamma   90.00
#
_symmetry.space_group_name_H-M   'P 1'
#
loop_
_entity.id
_entity.type
_entity.pdbx_description
1 polymer ?
#
loop_
_entity_poly.entity_id
_entity_poly.type
_entity_poly.pdbx_seq_one_letter_code
_entity_poly.pdbx_strand_id
1 'polypeptide(L)'
;MFREEICRFVFKRQGKTKYCVIDNGYKTWIIPYNKMKNAVEMFSEYSFNGRAMKHIFTYTKWSRLIRKKAGCKIEELTISDELKSIIEKYVEEKYECAIYFGNLDTVQNYKAVVQVFNECRTLLYIKLSMEDIVKESFRREKNALELLNKEGV
;
A
#
# COMPACT_ATOMS: atom_id res chain seq x y z
N MET A 1 -6.21 -10.69 -12.89
CA MET A 1 -7.14 -9.64 -13.38
C MET A 1 -7.22 -8.48 -12.37
N PHE A 2 -7.89 -8.59 -11.20
CA PHE A 2 -8.03 -7.49 -10.23
C PHE A 2 -6.69 -6.80 -9.82
N ARG A 3 -5.67 -7.57 -9.41
CA ARG A 3 -4.36 -6.99 -9.05
C ARG A 3 -3.72 -6.21 -10.20
N GLU A 4 -3.81 -6.73 -11.42
CA GLU A 4 -3.21 -6.09 -12.59
C GLU A 4 -3.91 -4.77 -12.95
N GLU A 5 -5.23 -4.72 -12.85
CA GLU A 5 -6.02 -3.52 -13.11
C GLU A 5 -5.70 -2.43 -12.09
N ILE A 6 -5.70 -2.77 -10.80
CA ILE A 6 -5.32 -1.83 -9.75
C ILE A 6 -3.85 -1.40 -9.89
N CYS A 7 -2.94 -2.33 -10.20
CA CYS A 7 -1.54 -1.96 -10.42
C CYS A 7 -1.38 -0.99 -11.61
N ARG A 8 -2.13 -1.17 -12.70
CA ARG A 8 -2.13 -0.24 -13.84
C ARG A 8 -2.71 1.13 -13.47
N PHE A 9 -3.72 1.16 -12.60
CA PHE A 9 -4.28 2.40 -12.11
C PHE A 9 -3.29 3.14 -11.18
N VAL A 10 -2.56 2.41 -10.33
CA VAL A 10 -1.64 3.00 -9.36
C VAL A 10 -0.28 3.33 -9.97
N PHE A 11 0.23 2.47 -10.86
CA PHE A 11 1.59 2.59 -11.40
C PHE A 11 1.64 2.51 -12.92
N LYS A 12 2.51 3.32 -13.49
CA LYS A 12 3.01 3.17 -14.87
C LYS A 12 4.28 2.33 -14.84
N ARG A 13 4.41 1.38 -15.76
CA ARG A 13 5.67 0.67 -16.04
C ARG A 13 6.68 1.61 -16.71
N GLN A 14 7.97 1.29 -16.60
CA GLN A 14 9.08 2.13 -17.10
C GLN A 14 9.29 3.42 -16.28
N GLY A 15 9.13 3.30 -14.97
CA GLY A 15 9.39 4.37 -14.01
C GLY A 15 10.87 4.54 -13.68
N LYS A 16 11.16 5.62 -12.93
CA LYS A 16 12.51 5.91 -12.41
C LYS A 16 12.70 5.44 -10.98
N THR A 17 11.63 5.07 -10.29
CA THR A 17 11.66 4.65 -8.89
C THR A 17 11.66 3.13 -8.79
N LYS A 18 12.59 2.58 -8.04
CA LYS A 18 12.67 1.14 -7.76
C LYS A 18 11.72 0.77 -6.66
N TYR A 19 10.87 -0.22 -6.92
CA TYR A 19 9.95 -0.82 -5.96
C TYR A 19 10.33 -2.26 -5.68
N CYS A 20 10.13 -2.69 -4.44
CA CYS A 20 10.22 -4.08 -4.03
C CYS A 20 8.82 -4.68 -4.04
N VAL A 21 8.58 -5.67 -4.87
CA VAL A 21 7.35 -6.45 -4.91
C VAL A 21 7.54 -7.70 -4.08
N ILE A 22 6.78 -7.84 -3.01
CA ILE A 22 6.76 -8.99 -2.11
C ILE A 22 5.42 -9.69 -2.30
N ASP A 23 5.45 -10.92 -2.78
CA ASP A 23 4.26 -11.74 -2.97
C ASP A 23 4.44 -13.08 -2.25
N ASN A 24 3.52 -13.44 -1.36
CA ASN A 24 3.53 -14.71 -0.65
C ASN A 24 2.41 -15.67 -1.12
N GLY A 25 1.82 -15.40 -2.29
CA GLY A 25 0.71 -16.15 -2.85
C GLY A 25 -0.67 -15.67 -2.39
N TYR A 26 -0.78 -15.15 -1.18
CA TYR A 26 -2.04 -14.63 -0.61
C TYR A 26 -2.09 -13.11 -0.60
N LYS A 27 -1.00 -12.49 -0.20
CA LYS A 27 -0.87 -11.04 0.01
C LYS A 27 0.27 -10.52 -0.82
N THR A 28 0.12 -9.30 -1.34
CA THR A 28 1.16 -8.64 -2.12
C THR A 28 1.41 -7.25 -1.57
N TRP A 29 2.68 -6.90 -1.43
CA TRP A 29 3.14 -5.55 -1.08
C TRP A 29 4.04 -5.03 -2.19
N ILE A 30 3.83 -3.80 -2.59
CA ILE A 30 4.68 -3.06 -3.53
C ILE A 30 5.18 -1.82 -2.80
N ILE A 31 6.46 -1.79 -2.47
CA ILE A 31 7.04 -0.83 -1.53
C ILE A 31 8.25 -0.15 -2.19
N PRO A 32 8.40 1.20 -2.08
CA PRO A 32 9.58 1.89 -2.59
C PRO A 32 10.87 1.33 -1.99
N TYR A 33 11.82 0.97 -2.84
CA TYR A 33 13.03 0.24 -2.42
C TYR A 33 13.91 1.02 -1.44
N ASN A 34 14.02 2.32 -1.60
CA ASN A 34 14.92 3.15 -0.80
C ASN A 34 14.26 3.80 0.43
N LYS A 35 12.92 3.71 0.56
CA LYS A 35 12.15 4.40 1.62
C LYS A 35 11.22 3.45 2.36
N MET A 36 11.76 2.29 2.75
CA MET A 36 10.95 1.21 3.32
C MET A 36 10.51 1.47 4.76
N LYS A 37 11.19 2.35 5.51
CA LYS A 37 10.93 2.54 6.94
C LYS A 37 9.47 2.90 7.24
N ASN A 38 8.91 3.84 6.50
CA ASN A 38 7.53 4.29 6.73
C ASN A 38 6.50 3.43 5.99
N ALA A 39 6.90 2.82 4.86
CA ALA A 39 6.04 1.92 4.09
C ALA A 39 5.74 0.60 4.81
N VAL A 40 6.56 0.20 5.79
CA VAL A 40 6.37 -1.05 6.54
C VAL A 40 5.24 -0.99 7.56
N GLU A 41 4.61 0.15 7.78
CA GLU A 41 3.39 0.26 8.59
C GLU A 41 2.23 -0.61 8.06
N MET A 42 2.26 -0.94 6.77
CA MET A 42 1.27 -1.84 6.15
C MET A 42 1.45 -3.32 6.54
N PHE A 43 2.59 -3.71 7.14
CA PHE A 43 2.73 -5.06 7.68
C PHE A 43 1.95 -5.20 8.98
N SER A 44 1.13 -6.24 9.06
CA SER A 44 0.30 -6.51 10.23
C SER A 44 1.15 -6.72 11.48
N GLU A 45 0.90 -5.92 12.51
CA GLU A 45 1.54 -6.07 13.84
C GLU A 45 0.94 -7.21 14.67
N TYR A 46 -0.23 -7.72 14.27
CA TYR A 46 -0.95 -8.78 14.99
C TYR A 46 -0.38 -10.19 14.72
N SER A 47 0.39 -10.37 13.66
CA SER A 47 1.04 -11.65 13.37
C SER A 47 2.53 -11.61 13.67
N PHE A 48 3.07 -12.74 14.18
CA PHE A 48 4.52 -12.89 14.40
C PHE A 48 5.32 -12.60 13.13
N ASN A 49 4.89 -13.15 12.00
CA ASN A 49 5.53 -12.94 10.70
C ASN A 49 5.48 -11.47 10.26
N GLY A 50 4.36 -10.78 10.49
CA GLY A 50 4.23 -9.35 10.16
C GLY A 50 5.19 -8.49 10.98
N ARG A 51 5.28 -8.74 12.30
CA ARG A 51 6.24 -8.05 13.19
C ARG A 51 7.68 -8.33 12.81
N ALA A 52 8.01 -9.59 12.52
CA ALA A 52 9.35 -9.98 12.08
C ALA A 52 9.73 -9.28 10.76
N MET A 53 8.83 -9.27 9.78
CA MET A 53 9.05 -8.59 8.50
C MET A 53 9.22 -7.08 8.70
N LYS A 54 8.35 -6.44 9.49
CA LYS A 54 8.46 -5.01 9.82
C LYS A 54 9.83 -4.71 10.42
N HIS A 55 10.28 -5.49 11.39
CA HIS A 55 11.58 -5.32 12.05
C HIS A 55 12.76 -5.52 11.09
N ILE A 56 12.73 -6.58 10.30
CA ILE A 56 13.76 -6.90 9.30
C ILE A 56 13.90 -5.77 8.28
N PHE A 57 12.79 -5.29 7.73
CA PHE A 57 12.80 -4.24 6.72
C PHE A 57 13.17 -2.86 7.27
N THR A 58 12.91 -2.61 8.56
CA THR A 58 13.19 -1.31 9.19
C THR A 58 14.63 -1.20 9.68
N TYR A 59 15.17 -2.25 10.31
CA TYR A 59 16.38 -2.12 11.14
C TYR A 59 17.59 -2.89 10.65
N THR A 60 17.51 -3.81 9.69
CA THR A 60 18.65 -4.63 9.34
C THR A 60 19.44 -4.14 8.13
N LYS A 61 20.78 -4.04 8.32
CA LYS A 61 21.74 -3.85 7.22
C LYS A 61 21.72 -5.01 6.21
N TRP A 62 21.22 -6.17 6.63
CA TRP A 62 21.07 -7.39 5.83
C TRP A 62 19.77 -7.43 5.01
N SER A 63 18.98 -6.38 5.04
CA SER A 63 17.69 -6.30 4.34
C SER A 63 17.78 -6.68 2.85
N ARG A 64 18.91 -6.40 2.18
CA ARG A 64 19.11 -6.78 0.76
C ARG A 64 19.14 -8.30 0.55
N LEU A 65 19.86 -9.04 1.39
CA LEU A 65 19.95 -10.52 1.30
C LEU A 65 18.64 -11.18 1.68
N ILE A 66 17.99 -10.66 2.72
CA ILE A 66 16.69 -11.18 3.20
C ILE A 66 15.59 -10.90 2.18
N ARG A 67 15.58 -9.72 1.55
CA ARG A 67 14.68 -9.40 0.44
C ARG A 67 14.82 -10.40 -0.71
N LYS A 68 16.05 -10.72 -1.10
CA LYS A 68 16.30 -11.72 -2.15
C LYS A 68 15.78 -13.10 -1.76
N LYS A 69 15.98 -13.54 -0.50
CA LYS A 69 15.43 -14.82 0.02
C LYS A 69 13.90 -14.80 0.17
N ALA A 70 13.30 -13.67 0.48
CA ALA A 70 11.85 -13.51 0.58
C ALA A 70 11.13 -13.42 -0.77
N GLY A 71 11.83 -13.67 -1.89
CA GLY A 71 11.24 -13.63 -3.22
C GLY A 71 10.90 -12.21 -3.71
N CYS A 72 11.51 -11.17 -3.13
CA CYS A 72 11.31 -9.80 -3.57
C CYS A 72 11.79 -9.61 -5.01
N LYS A 73 10.87 -9.24 -5.88
CA LYS A 73 11.17 -8.76 -7.23
C LYS A 73 11.36 -7.26 -7.20
N ILE A 74 12.34 -6.75 -7.93
CA ILE A 74 12.54 -5.30 -8.08
C ILE A 74 11.95 -4.90 -9.42
N GLU A 75 11.03 -3.93 -9.37
CA GLU A 75 10.42 -3.34 -10.56
C GLU A 75 10.65 -1.83 -10.58
N GLU A 76 10.83 -1.26 -11.77
CA GLU A 76 10.95 0.18 -11.97
C GLU A 76 9.56 0.73 -12.35
N LEU A 77 8.97 1.50 -11.43
CA LEU A 77 7.61 2.00 -11.53
C LEU A 77 7.59 3.52 -11.34
N THR A 78 6.53 4.15 -11.81
CA THR A 78 6.18 5.54 -11.50
C THR A 78 4.69 5.58 -11.13
N ILE A 79 4.33 6.42 -10.16
CA ILE A 79 2.92 6.64 -9.80
C ILE A 79 2.18 7.17 -11.03
N SER A 80 0.99 6.64 -11.32
CA SER A 80 0.18 7.08 -12.45
C SER A 80 -0.27 8.52 -12.29
N ASP A 81 -0.54 9.21 -13.40
CA ASP A 81 -1.01 10.59 -13.34
C ASP A 81 -2.42 10.67 -12.74
N GLU A 82 -3.23 9.63 -12.94
CA GLU A 82 -4.57 9.51 -12.38
C GLU A 82 -4.52 9.48 -10.84
N LEU A 83 -3.70 8.59 -10.28
CA LEU A 83 -3.55 8.53 -8.83
C LEU A 83 -2.88 9.79 -8.28
N LYS A 84 -1.87 10.30 -8.97
CA LYS A 84 -1.19 11.55 -8.61
C LYS A 84 -2.18 12.71 -8.51
N SER A 85 -3.04 12.87 -9.51
CA SER A 85 -4.09 13.90 -9.53
C SER A 85 -5.09 13.77 -8.35
N ILE A 86 -5.36 12.56 -7.88
CA ILE A 86 -6.20 12.33 -6.70
C ILE A 86 -5.46 12.73 -5.44
N ILE A 87 -4.21 12.32 -5.28
CA ILE A 87 -3.40 12.59 -4.07
C ILE A 87 -3.18 14.10 -3.90
N GLU A 88 -2.82 14.79 -4.97
CA GLU A 88 -2.49 16.22 -4.95
C GLU A 88 -3.67 17.14 -4.59
N LYS A 89 -4.90 16.61 -4.54
CA LYS A 89 -6.06 17.32 -3.97
C LYS A 89 -6.03 17.41 -2.44
N TYR A 90 -5.26 16.53 -1.78
CA TYR A 90 -5.24 16.38 -0.33
C TYR A 90 -3.85 16.54 0.27
N VAL A 91 -2.81 16.44 -0.55
CA VAL A 91 -1.40 16.42 -0.11
C VAL A 91 -0.61 17.41 -0.94
N GLU A 92 -0.11 18.44 -0.30
CA GLU A 92 0.78 19.46 -0.91
C GLU A 92 2.26 19.10 -0.73
N GLU A 93 2.56 18.22 0.22
CA GLU A 93 3.91 17.81 0.55
C GLU A 93 4.45 16.79 -0.47
N LYS A 94 5.78 16.67 -0.54
CA LYS A 94 6.42 15.58 -1.29
C LYS A 94 6.10 14.24 -0.67
N TYR A 95 5.69 13.29 -1.49
CA TYR A 95 5.22 11.98 -1.03
C TYR A 95 5.78 10.82 -1.86
N GLU A 96 5.66 9.63 -1.30
CA GLU A 96 5.86 8.33 -1.91
C GLU A 96 4.60 7.48 -1.69
N CYS A 97 4.44 6.44 -2.49
CA CYS A 97 3.32 5.51 -2.34
C CYS A 97 3.81 4.07 -2.16
N ALA A 98 3.13 3.35 -1.30
CA ALA A 98 3.20 1.89 -1.23
C ALA A 98 1.80 1.32 -1.42
N ILE A 99 1.68 0.11 -1.96
CA ILE A 99 0.41 -0.56 -2.14
C ILE A 99 0.41 -1.93 -1.47
N TYR A 100 -0.71 -2.28 -0.89
CA TYR A 100 -0.98 -3.55 -0.27
C TYR A 100 -2.25 -4.18 -0.82
N PHE A 101 -2.14 -5.43 -1.24
CA PHE A 101 -3.27 -6.29 -1.56
C PHE A 101 -3.44 -7.31 -0.44
N GLY A 102 -4.64 -7.37 0.14
CA GLY A 102 -5.02 -8.39 1.11
C GLY A 102 -5.17 -9.76 0.48
N ASN A 103 -5.67 -10.70 1.25
CA ASN A 103 -6.04 -12.00 0.74
C ASN A 103 -7.24 -11.87 -0.22
N LEU A 104 -7.08 -12.34 -1.46
CA LEU A 104 -8.08 -12.24 -2.52
C LEU A 104 -8.89 -13.55 -2.69
N ASP A 105 -9.13 -14.28 -1.61
CA ASP A 105 -9.88 -15.55 -1.66
C ASP A 105 -11.37 -15.34 -1.97
N THR A 106 -11.93 -14.20 -1.60
CA THR A 106 -13.33 -13.86 -1.83
C THR A 106 -13.47 -12.47 -2.45
N VAL A 107 -14.57 -12.24 -3.18
CA VAL A 107 -14.88 -10.92 -3.79
C VAL A 107 -14.89 -9.80 -2.75
N GLN A 108 -15.36 -10.08 -1.52
CA GLN A 108 -15.37 -9.13 -0.42
C GLN A 108 -13.97 -8.63 -0.01
N ASN A 109 -12.95 -9.40 -0.35
CA ASN A 109 -11.55 -9.07 -0.11
C ASN A 109 -10.87 -8.39 -1.31
N TYR A 110 -11.57 -8.16 -2.42
CA TYR A 110 -11.03 -7.49 -3.62
C TYR A 110 -10.84 -6.00 -3.37
N LYS A 111 -9.88 -5.73 -2.48
CA LYS A 111 -9.48 -4.38 -2.11
C LYS A 111 -7.96 -4.25 -2.08
N ALA A 112 -7.51 -3.07 -2.45
CA ALA A 112 -6.14 -2.65 -2.27
C ALA A 112 -6.09 -1.40 -1.38
N VAL A 113 -5.00 -1.25 -0.65
CA VAL A 113 -4.74 -0.05 0.16
C VAL A 113 -3.48 0.59 -0.36
N VAL A 114 -3.57 1.85 -0.75
CA VAL A 114 -2.42 2.69 -1.06
C VAL A 114 -2.10 3.52 0.16
N GLN A 115 -0.90 3.38 0.67
CA GLN A 115 -0.35 4.26 1.69
C GLN A 115 0.41 5.37 0.99
N VAL A 116 0.04 6.61 1.29
CA VAL A 116 0.76 7.81 0.86
C VAL A 116 1.52 8.34 2.07
N PHE A 117 2.83 8.50 1.96
CA PHE A 117 3.68 8.84 3.08
C PHE A 117 4.88 9.70 2.64
N ASN A 118 5.48 10.40 3.60
CA ASN A 118 6.75 11.09 3.45
C ASN A 118 7.83 10.49 4.37
N GLU A 119 8.95 11.16 4.54
CA GLU A 119 10.04 10.69 5.38
C GLU A 119 9.70 10.66 6.87
N CYS A 120 8.67 11.41 7.30
CA CYS A 120 8.31 11.59 8.71
C CYS A 120 7.09 10.76 9.11
N ARG A 121 6.08 10.65 8.23
CA ARG A 121 4.77 10.09 8.59
C ARG A 121 3.98 9.58 7.39
N THR A 122 2.98 8.78 7.68
CA THR A 122 1.89 8.50 6.74
C THR A 122 0.99 9.73 6.64
N LEU A 123 0.66 10.14 5.43
CA LEU A 123 -0.16 11.30 5.12
C LEU A 123 -1.62 10.91 4.96
N LEU A 124 -1.88 9.85 4.20
CA LEU A 124 -3.23 9.30 4.01
C LEU A 124 -3.19 7.85 3.52
N TYR A 125 -4.34 7.19 3.63
CA TYR A 125 -4.60 5.89 3.03
C TYR A 125 -5.73 6.00 2.01
N ILE A 126 -5.53 5.40 0.82
CA ILE A 126 -6.54 5.30 -0.23
C ILE A 126 -6.95 3.83 -0.36
N LYS A 127 -8.23 3.55 -0.18
CA LYS A 127 -8.80 2.22 -0.41
C LYS A 127 -9.34 2.15 -1.82
N LEU A 128 -8.94 1.11 -2.56
CA LEU A 128 -9.33 0.89 -3.95
C LEU A 128 -10.04 -0.46 -4.09
N SER A 129 -11.12 -0.47 -4.87
CA SER A 129 -11.78 -1.70 -5.32
C SER A 129 -12.48 -1.46 -6.66
N MET A 130 -12.58 -2.49 -7.46
CA MET A 130 -13.41 -2.51 -8.68
C MET A 130 -14.82 -3.03 -8.38
N GLU A 131 -15.02 -3.72 -7.27
CA GLU A 131 -16.27 -4.39 -6.89
C GLU A 131 -17.22 -3.45 -6.16
N ASP A 132 -18.47 -3.37 -6.62
CA ASP A 132 -19.46 -2.46 -6.04
C ASP A 132 -19.85 -2.82 -4.61
N ILE A 133 -19.88 -4.11 -4.27
CA ILE A 133 -20.13 -4.56 -2.89
C ILE A 133 -19.06 -4.08 -1.92
N VAL A 134 -17.81 -4.01 -2.38
CA VAL A 134 -16.68 -3.49 -1.57
C VAL A 134 -16.74 -1.97 -1.48
N LYS A 135 -17.09 -1.29 -2.57
CA LYS A 135 -17.28 0.18 -2.58
C LYS A 135 -18.39 0.59 -1.61
N GLU A 136 -19.47 -0.18 -1.55
CA GLU A 136 -20.54 0.08 -0.58
C GLU A 136 -20.07 -0.05 0.87
N SER A 137 -19.22 -1.04 1.15
CA SER A 137 -18.58 -1.17 2.48
C SER A 137 -17.71 0.07 2.80
N PHE A 138 -16.96 0.60 1.82
CA PHE A 138 -16.18 1.82 2.01
C PHE A 138 -17.06 3.05 2.29
N ARG A 139 -18.21 3.17 1.62
CA ARG A 139 -19.17 4.25 1.88
C ARG A 139 -19.71 4.20 3.30
N ARG A 140 -20.08 3.01 3.79
CA ARG A 140 -20.55 2.83 5.17
C ARG A 140 -19.48 3.19 6.19
N GLU A 141 -18.24 2.75 5.97
CA GLU A 141 -17.11 3.11 6.82
C GLU A 141 -16.89 4.63 6.86
N LYS A 142 -16.90 5.27 5.69
CA LYS A 142 -16.78 6.74 5.58
C LYS A 142 -17.86 7.45 6.37
N ASN A 143 -19.12 7.05 6.18
CA ASN A 143 -20.27 7.66 6.88
C ASN A 143 -20.16 7.49 8.40
N ALA A 144 -19.72 6.33 8.88
CA ALA A 144 -19.48 6.09 10.31
C ALA A 144 -18.39 7.01 10.86
N LEU A 145 -17.26 7.16 10.15
CA LEU A 145 -16.18 8.06 10.55
C LEU A 145 -16.62 9.54 10.55
N GLU A 146 -17.43 9.95 9.57
CA GLU A 146 -17.97 11.32 9.54
C GLU A 146 -18.91 11.61 10.70
N LEU A 147 -19.71 10.62 11.13
CA LEU A 147 -20.55 10.74 12.32
C LEU A 147 -19.72 10.88 13.59
N LEU A 148 -18.72 10.00 13.77
CA LEU A 148 -17.84 10.07 14.93
C LEU A 148 -17.10 11.40 15.02
N ASN A 149 -16.60 11.92 13.90
CA ASN A 149 -15.92 13.20 13.86
C ASN A 149 -16.86 14.40 14.21
N LYS A 150 -18.16 14.30 13.88
CA LYS A 150 -19.16 15.32 14.24
C LYS A 150 -19.52 15.28 15.72
N GLU A 151 -19.47 14.12 16.34
CA GLU A 151 -19.77 13.93 17.76
C GLU A 151 -18.58 14.23 18.67
N GLY A 152 -17.40 14.51 18.10
CA GLY A 152 -16.21 14.93 18.86
C GLY A 152 -15.56 13.80 19.66
N VAL A 153 -15.74 12.54 19.21
CA VAL A 153 -15.11 11.36 19.79
C VAL A 153 -13.76 11.10 19.14
#